data_a9f7fa08104f7c5782b10f76dfec7e75
#
_entry.id   a9f7fa08104f7c5782b10f76dfec7e75
#
_cell.length_a   1.000
_cell.length_b   1.000
_cell.length_c   1.000
_cell.angle_alpha   90.00
_cell.angle_beta   90.00
_cell.angle_gamma   90.00
#
_symmetry.space_group_name_H-M   'P 1'
#
loop_
_entity.id
_entity.type
_entity.pdbx_description
1 polymer ?
#
loop_
_entity_poly.entity_id
_entity_poly.type
_entity_poly.pdbx_seq_one_letter_code
_entity_poly.pdbx_strand_id
1 'polypeptide(L)'
;AGVVMAAKRQGTPLGGRTAGIDFGDRLMAAAAVRGDRVFLLGGGDGIAEGAAEHLRAVHPGLCVCGCYWGYFEKDGDENRRVLGMIRACRPDILLVCLGFPVQETWMRENLPFLPSVRIAAGLGGSLDVWAGKRSRAPQFMQTHGMEWAWRMAQSPSKLRQLPALFRFTRQIRRTHEIVD
;
A
#
# COMPACT_ATOMS: atom_id res chain seq x y z
N ALA A 1 5.19 12.93 2.15
CA ALA A 1 5.82 14.24 2.22
C ALA A 1 4.97 15.32 1.52
N GLY A 2 4.63 15.15 0.22
CA GLY A 2 3.90 16.18 -0.55
C GLY A 2 2.56 16.61 0.05
N VAL A 3 1.73 15.66 0.50
CA VAL A 3 0.44 15.95 1.13
C VAL A 3 0.61 16.74 2.44
N VAL A 4 1.57 16.36 3.28
CA VAL A 4 1.85 17.07 4.54
C VAL A 4 2.33 18.51 4.26
N MET A 5 3.15 18.69 3.22
CA MET A 5 3.60 20.01 2.79
C MET A 5 2.44 20.85 2.24
N ALA A 6 1.55 20.26 1.45
CA ALA A 6 0.38 20.94 0.93
C ALA A 6 -0.58 21.37 2.05
N ALA A 7 -0.90 20.46 2.96
CA ALA A 7 -1.78 20.73 4.11
C ALA A 7 -1.22 21.86 5.02
N LYS A 8 0.10 21.82 5.29
CA LYS A 8 0.76 22.90 6.07
C LYS A 8 0.61 24.27 5.40
N ARG A 9 0.72 24.31 4.05
CA ARG A 9 0.56 25.56 3.30
C ARG A 9 -0.88 26.06 3.22
N GLN A 10 -1.84 25.15 3.28
CA GLN A 10 -3.27 25.47 3.30
C GLN A 10 -3.80 25.83 4.70
N GLY A 11 -2.93 25.99 5.69
CA GLY A 11 -3.33 26.33 7.06
C GLY A 11 -3.96 25.17 7.84
N THR A 12 -3.98 23.96 7.29
CA THR A 12 -4.52 22.74 7.91
C THR A 12 -3.40 21.71 8.17
N PRO A 13 -2.45 21.99 9.10
CA PRO A 13 -1.30 21.12 9.30
C PRO A 13 -1.75 19.73 9.78
N LEU A 14 -1.21 18.68 9.15
CA LEU A 14 -1.38 17.31 9.59
C LEU A 14 -0.38 16.99 10.71
N GLY A 15 -0.80 16.18 11.70
CA GLY A 15 0.02 15.79 12.87
C GLY A 15 1.25 14.94 12.55
N GLY A 16 1.46 14.58 11.27
CA GLY A 16 2.63 13.84 10.83
C GLY A 16 2.38 13.00 9.58
N ARG A 17 3.41 12.26 9.17
CA ARG A 17 3.36 11.30 8.07
C ARG A 17 3.48 9.89 8.63
N THR A 18 2.51 9.04 8.35
CA THR A 18 2.63 7.59 8.54
C THR A 18 2.96 6.94 7.20
N ALA A 19 4.06 6.21 7.11
CA ALA A 19 4.35 5.41 5.92
C ALA A 19 3.40 4.21 5.86
N GLY A 20 2.94 3.85 4.64
CA GLY A 20 2.00 2.73 4.47
C GLY A 20 2.52 1.41 5.05
N ILE A 21 3.82 1.16 4.95
CA ILE A 21 4.44 -0.04 5.52
C ILE A 21 4.39 -0.03 7.06
N ASP A 22 4.64 1.11 7.72
CA ASP A 22 4.54 1.21 9.19
C ASP A 22 3.10 1.03 9.68
N PHE A 23 2.14 1.55 8.91
CA PHE A 23 0.72 1.29 9.16
C PHE A 23 0.41 -0.20 9.01
N GLY A 24 0.91 -0.81 7.92
CA GLY A 24 0.73 -2.24 7.66
C GLY A 24 1.30 -3.11 8.77
N ASP A 25 2.52 -2.85 9.23
CA ASP A 25 3.15 -3.60 10.32
C ASP A 25 2.33 -3.52 11.62
N ARG A 26 1.86 -2.33 11.98
CA ARG A 26 0.98 -2.15 13.16
C ARG A 26 -0.36 -2.86 13.00
N LEU A 27 -0.93 -2.83 11.79
CA LEU A 27 -2.18 -3.52 11.48
C LEU A 27 -1.99 -5.05 11.60
N MET A 28 -0.87 -5.60 11.10
CA MET A 28 -0.57 -7.03 11.23
C MET A 28 -0.34 -7.46 12.67
N ALA A 29 0.37 -6.64 13.46
CA ALA A 29 0.52 -6.89 14.90
C ALA A 29 -0.83 -6.93 15.62
N ALA A 30 -1.71 -5.97 15.34
CA ALA A 30 -3.06 -5.95 15.90
C ALA A 30 -3.91 -7.14 15.43
N ALA A 31 -3.82 -7.51 14.15
CA ALA A 31 -4.52 -8.67 13.59
C ALA A 31 -4.09 -9.97 14.26
N ALA A 32 -2.78 -10.15 14.52
CA ALA A 32 -2.26 -11.31 15.22
C ALA A 32 -2.85 -11.47 16.64
N VAL A 33 -2.94 -10.36 17.39
CA VAL A 33 -3.53 -10.35 18.73
C VAL A 33 -5.04 -10.65 18.72
N ARG A 34 -5.76 -10.14 17.71
CA ARG A 34 -7.20 -10.26 17.59
C ARG A 34 -7.66 -11.56 16.94
N GLY A 35 -6.75 -12.29 16.29
CA GLY A 35 -7.08 -13.45 15.48
C GLY A 35 -7.80 -13.10 14.17
N ASP A 36 -7.64 -11.87 13.67
CA ASP A 36 -8.22 -11.44 12.41
C ASP A 36 -7.56 -12.19 11.23
N ARG A 37 -8.37 -12.55 10.23
CA ARG A 37 -7.92 -13.25 9.02
C ARG A 37 -7.47 -12.22 7.97
N VAL A 38 -6.25 -12.35 7.48
CA VAL A 38 -5.64 -11.42 6.53
C VAL A 38 -5.48 -12.07 5.17
N PHE A 39 -5.88 -11.37 4.10
CA PHE A 39 -5.57 -11.75 2.72
C PHE A 39 -4.63 -10.72 2.10
N LEU A 40 -3.57 -11.19 1.42
CA LEU A 40 -2.59 -10.36 0.74
C LEU A 40 -2.81 -10.43 -0.77
N LEU A 41 -3.08 -9.29 -1.41
CA LEU A 41 -3.31 -9.20 -2.86
C LEU A 41 -2.30 -8.25 -3.48
N GLY A 42 -1.41 -8.75 -4.33
CA GLY A 42 -0.47 -7.90 -5.05
C GLY A 42 0.95 -8.45 -5.15
N GLY A 43 1.87 -7.61 -5.61
CA GLY A 43 3.24 -8.01 -5.88
C GLY A 43 3.40 -8.82 -7.16
N GLY A 44 4.65 -9.13 -7.52
CA GLY A 44 4.97 -10.06 -8.59
C GLY A 44 4.83 -11.51 -8.15
N ASP A 45 5.26 -12.42 -9.03
CA ASP A 45 5.26 -13.85 -8.74
C ASP A 45 6.08 -14.16 -7.48
N GLY A 46 5.52 -14.97 -6.57
CA GLY A 46 6.12 -15.36 -5.29
C GLY A 46 6.23 -14.23 -4.23
N ILE A 47 5.86 -12.99 -4.56
CA ILE A 47 6.01 -11.85 -3.62
C ILE A 47 4.97 -11.90 -2.50
N ALA A 48 3.72 -12.21 -2.82
CA ALA A 48 2.66 -12.27 -1.81
C ALA A 48 2.90 -13.42 -0.83
N GLU A 49 3.40 -14.53 -1.32
CA GLU A 49 3.79 -15.71 -0.55
C GLU A 49 4.97 -15.42 0.39
N GLY A 50 6.06 -14.85 -0.16
CA GLY A 50 7.23 -14.46 0.65
C GLY A 50 6.89 -13.40 1.72
N ALA A 51 6.02 -12.44 1.39
CA ALA A 51 5.51 -11.48 2.36
C ALA A 51 4.69 -12.17 3.46
N ALA A 52 3.85 -13.16 3.11
CA ALA A 52 3.07 -13.93 4.07
C ALA A 52 3.95 -14.73 5.03
N GLU A 53 5.01 -15.36 4.53
CA GLU A 53 6.01 -16.08 5.35
C GLU A 53 6.70 -15.13 6.33
N HIS A 54 7.21 -14.01 5.84
CA HIS A 54 7.85 -13.00 6.67
C HIS A 54 6.92 -12.47 7.76
N LEU A 55 5.70 -12.09 7.40
CA LEU A 55 4.73 -11.54 8.34
C LEU A 55 4.33 -12.55 9.43
N ARG A 56 4.19 -13.84 9.10
CA ARG A 56 3.96 -14.90 10.09
C ARG A 56 5.16 -15.08 11.03
N ALA A 57 6.38 -14.95 10.51
CA ALA A 57 7.59 -15.04 11.33
C ALA A 57 7.73 -13.87 12.30
N VAL A 58 7.40 -12.65 11.85
CA VAL A 58 7.49 -11.41 12.66
C VAL A 58 6.33 -11.27 13.64
N HIS A 59 5.14 -11.78 13.28
CA HIS A 59 3.91 -11.68 14.08
C HIS A 59 3.36 -13.08 14.40
N PRO A 60 3.86 -13.76 15.44
CA PRO A 60 3.35 -15.06 15.85
C PRO A 60 1.84 -15.01 16.11
N GLY A 61 1.10 -15.98 15.57
CA GLY A 61 -0.36 -16.01 15.65
C GLY A 61 -1.10 -15.29 14.53
N LEU A 62 -0.40 -14.59 13.63
CA LEU A 62 -1.02 -13.94 12.48
C LEU A 62 -1.61 -14.98 11.51
N CYS A 63 -2.92 -14.89 11.26
CA CYS A 63 -3.63 -15.73 10.30
C CYS A 63 -3.63 -15.10 8.91
N VAL A 64 -2.59 -15.34 8.11
CA VAL A 64 -2.66 -15.06 6.67
C VAL A 64 -3.43 -16.18 6.00
N CYS A 65 -4.72 -15.97 5.74
CA CYS A 65 -5.66 -16.96 5.22
C CYS A 65 -5.55 -17.20 3.72
N GLY A 66 -4.84 -16.32 2.99
CA GLY A 66 -4.56 -16.47 1.57
C GLY A 66 -3.74 -15.32 1.03
N CYS A 67 -3.16 -15.55 -0.14
CA CYS A 67 -2.44 -14.53 -0.89
C CYS A 67 -2.61 -14.78 -2.39
N TYR A 68 -2.47 -13.73 -3.18
CA TYR A 68 -2.48 -13.83 -4.63
C TYR A 68 -1.65 -12.70 -5.26
N TRP A 69 -1.00 -12.99 -6.38
CA TRP A 69 -0.15 -12.06 -7.10
C TRP A 69 -0.91 -10.90 -7.74
N GLY A 70 -0.21 -9.82 -8.12
CA GLY A 70 -0.84 -8.58 -8.55
C GLY A 70 -0.99 -8.37 -10.05
N TYR A 71 -0.47 -9.26 -10.91
CA TYR A 71 -0.48 -9.08 -12.38
C TYR A 71 -1.57 -9.89 -13.09
N PHE A 72 -2.69 -10.11 -12.42
CA PHE A 72 -3.89 -10.68 -12.99
C PHE A 72 -4.72 -9.61 -13.74
N GLU A 73 -5.59 -10.03 -14.65
CA GLU A 73 -6.57 -9.17 -15.30
C GLU A 73 -7.59 -8.66 -14.28
N LYS A 74 -7.76 -7.30 -14.19
CA LYS A 74 -8.54 -6.65 -13.12
C LYS A 74 -10.05 -6.66 -13.36
N ASP A 75 -10.46 -7.12 -14.50
CA ASP A 75 -11.84 -7.35 -14.95
C ASP A 75 -11.95 -8.78 -15.51
N GLY A 76 -13.11 -9.16 -15.99
CA GLY A 76 -13.31 -10.46 -16.63
C GLY A 76 -13.23 -11.66 -15.67
N ASP A 77 -12.88 -12.82 -16.25
CA ASP A 77 -12.92 -14.12 -15.57
C ASP A 77 -11.85 -14.28 -14.51
N GLU A 78 -10.68 -13.74 -14.75
CA GLU A 78 -9.58 -13.86 -13.79
C GLU A 78 -9.88 -13.07 -12.52
N ASN A 79 -10.43 -11.86 -12.66
CA ASN A 79 -10.89 -11.08 -11.49
C ASN A 79 -11.99 -11.83 -10.71
N ARG A 80 -12.95 -12.46 -11.43
CA ARG A 80 -13.99 -13.27 -10.77
C ARG A 80 -13.41 -14.44 -9.97
N ARG A 81 -12.36 -15.10 -10.48
CA ARG A 81 -11.64 -16.16 -9.75
C ARG A 81 -10.96 -15.62 -8.50
N VAL A 82 -10.26 -14.48 -8.62
CA VAL A 82 -9.62 -13.83 -7.46
C VAL A 82 -10.64 -13.46 -6.39
N LEU A 83 -11.77 -12.86 -6.77
CA LEU A 83 -12.87 -12.57 -5.84
C LEU A 83 -13.44 -13.84 -5.20
N GLY A 84 -13.55 -14.93 -5.96
CA GLY A 84 -13.96 -16.25 -5.45
C GLY A 84 -13.01 -16.78 -4.37
N MET A 85 -11.69 -16.69 -4.61
CA MET A 85 -10.67 -17.09 -3.64
C MET A 85 -10.73 -16.24 -2.36
N ILE A 86 -10.84 -14.91 -2.50
CA ILE A 86 -10.94 -14.02 -1.35
C ILE A 86 -12.20 -14.33 -0.53
N ARG A 87 -13.36 -14.54 -1.19
CA ARG A 87 -14.62 -14.94 -0.51
C ARG A 87 -14.48 -16.27 0.24
N ALA A 88 -13.85 -17.26 -0.38
CA ALA A 88 -13.63 -18.57 0.25
C ALA A 88 -12.75 -18.46 1.51
N CYS A 89 -11.74 -17.60 1.47
CA CYS A 89 -10.88 -17.32 2.61
C CYS A 89 -11.58 -16.50 3.71
N ARG A 90 -12.67 -15.78 3.41
CA ARG A 90 -13.41 -14.91 4.35
C ARG A 90 -12.48 -14.04 5.21
N PRO A 91 -11.62 -13.21 4.62
CA PRO A 91 -10.73 -12.36 5.40
C PRO A 91 -11.49 -11.23 6.08
N ASP A 92 -11.01 -10.83 7.28
CA ASP A 92 -11.41 -9.60 7.97
C ASP A 92 -10.65 -8.40 7.40
N ILE A 93 -9.40 -8.63 7.00
CA ILE A 93 -8.47 -7.61 6.50
C ILE A 93 -7.98 -8.01 5.10
N LEU A 94 -8.10 -7.08 4.14
CA LEU A 94 -7.60 -7.22 2.78
C LEU A 94 -6.52 -6.15 2.52
N LEU A 95 -5.26 -6.59 2.36
CA LEU A 95 -4.18 -5.72 1.92
C LEU A 95 -4.06 -5.76 0.41
N VAL A 96 -4.24 -4.61 -0.25
CA VAL A 96 -4.19 -4.48 -1.72
C VAL A 96 -2.93 -3.74 -2.12
N CYS A 97 -2.04 -4.43 -2.81
CA CYS A 97 -0.71 -3.95 -3.20
C CYS A 97 -0.52 -3.97 -4.72
N LEU A 98 -1.49 -3.43 -5.45
CA LEU A 98 -1.49 -3.35 -6.92
C LEU A 98 -0.84 -2.06 -7.45
N GLY A 99 -0.49 -1.13 -6.54
CA GLY A 99 0.04 0.20 -6.88
C GLY A 99 -1.04 1.22 -7.22
N PHE A 100 -0.68 2.51 -7.05
CA PHE A 100 -1.55 3.64 -7.39
C PHE A 100 -1.61 3.85 -8.92
N PRO A 101 -2.77 4.15 -9.53
CA PRO A 101 -4.13 4.23 -8.94
C PRO A 101 -4.90 2.91 -9.01
N VAL A 102 -4.29 1.81 -9.48
CA VAL A 102 -4.97 0.54 -9.76
C VAL A 102 -5.61 -0.05 -8.50
N GLN A 103 -4.91 -0.01 -7.35
CA GLN A 103 -5.41 -0.56 -6.10
C GLN A 103 -6.67 0.15 -5.59
N GLU A 104 -6.73 1.49 -5.70
CA GLU A 104 -7.87 2.28 -5.28
C GLU A 104 -9.10 2.00 -6.17
N THR A 105 -8.87 1.96 -7.48
CA THR A 105 -9.93 1.63 -8.46
C THR A 105 -10.46 0.22 -8.22
N TRP A 106 -9.56 -0.76 -8.08
CA TRP A 106 -9.94 -2.15 -7.84
C TRP A 106 -10.72 -2.32 -6.52
N MET A 107 -10.28 -1.70 -5.43
CA MET A 107 -11.00 -1.74 -4.16
C MET A 107 -12.39 -1.13 -4.28
N ARG A 108 -12.53 0.05 -4.90
CA ARG A 108 -13.82 0.71 -5.10
C ARG A 108 -14.81 -0.18 -5.84
N GLU A 109 -14.36 -0.90 -6.86
CA GLU A 109 -15.20 -1.73 -7.72
C GLU A 109 -15.53 -3.09 -7.12
N ASN A 110 -14.64 -3.65 -6.32
CA ASN A 110 -14.73 -5.05 -5.90
C ASN A 110 -15.09 -5.27 -4.41
N LEU A 111 -14.85 -4.29 -3.52
CA LEU A 111 -15.21 -4.43 -2.10
C LEU A 111 -16.69 -4.69 -1.85
N PRO A 112 -17.65 -4.14 -2.62
CA PRO A 112 -19.07 -4.48 -2.45
C PRO A 112 -19.38 -5.98 -2.57
N PHE A 113 -18.51 -6.74 -3.24
CA PHE A 113 -18.65 -8.19 -3.41
C PHE A 113 -17.90 -9.01 -2.34
N LEU A 114 -17.27 -8.36 -1.36
CA LEU A 114 -16.44 -8.98 -0.31
C LEU A 114 -16.95 -8.66 1.09
N PRO A 115 -18.15 -9.16 1.48
CA PRO A 115 -18.84 -8.74 2.71
C PRO A 115 -18.12 -9.13 4.01
N SER A 116 -17.16 -10.07 3.98
CA SER A 116 -16.34 -10.40 5.15
C SER A 116 -15.26 -9.37 5.45
N VAL A 117 -14.84 -8.59 4.44
CA VAL A 117 -13.76 -7.61 4.57
C VAL A 117 -14.23 -6.41 5.37
N ARG A 118 -13.69 -6.23 6.57
CA ARG A 118 -13.96 -5.11 7.47
C ARG A 118 -12.97 -3.96 7.29
N ILE A 119 -11.73 -4.31 6.90
CA ILE A 119 -10.66 -3.35 6.63
C ILE A 119 -10.04 -3.69 5.28
N ALA A 120 -10.00 -2.73 4.36
CA ALA A 120 -9.23 -2.81 3.14
C ALA A 120 -8.20 -1.68 3.10
N ALA A 121 -6.95 -1.99 2.79
CA ALA A 121 -5.88 -0.99 2.74
C ALA A 121 -5.00 -1.14 1.50
N GLY A 122 -4.86 -0.04 0.75
CA GLY A 122 -3.94 0.08 -0.38
C GLY A 122 -2.53 0.43 0.09
N LEU A 123 -1.61 -0.53 0.10
CA LEU A 123 -0.25 -0.36 0.63
C LEU A 123 0.85 -0.34 -0.45
N GLY A 124 0.48 -0.36 -1.72
CA GLY A 124 1.41 -0.25 -2.85
C GLY A 124 2.50 -1.31 -2.82
N GLY A 125 3.76 -0.90 -2.79
CA GLY A 125 4.92 -1.82 -2.80
C GLY A 125 5.32 -2.38 -1.42
N SER A 126 4.45 -2.44 -0.44
CA SER A 126 4.80 -2.97 0.90
C SER A 126 5.08 -4.47 0.88
N LEU A 127 4.37 -5.24 0.03
CA LEU A 127 4.65 -6.67 -0.12
C LEU A 127 6.07 -6.94 -0.63
N ASP A 128 6.60 -6.11 -1.57
CA ASP A 128 7.97 -6.24 -2.06
C ASP A 128 9.00 -6.06 -0.94
N VAL A 129 8.71 -5.20 0.06
CA VAL A 129 9.60 -4.96 1.20
C VAL A 129 9.52 -6.12 2.18
N TRP A 130 8.32 -6.58 2.53
CA TRP A 130 8.13 -7.73 3.42
C TRP A 130 8.69 -9.03 2.82
N ALA A 131 8.59 -9.23 1.52
CA ALA A 131 9.20 -10.35 0.83
C ALA A 131 10.75 -10.21 0.67
N GLY A 132 11.35 -9.14 1.16
CA GLY A 132 12.79 -8.91 1.05
C GLY A 132 13.29 -8.54 -0.35
N LYS A 133 12.40 -8.41 -1.35
CA LYS A 133 12.78 -8.06 -2.73
C LYS A 133 13.24 -6.62 -2.88
N ARG A 134 12.75 -5.74 -1.99
CA ARG A 134 13.16 -4.32 -1.93
C ARG A 134 13.58 -3.96 -0.52
N SER A 135 14.67 -3.21 -0.43
CA SER A 135 15.07 -2.66 0.85
C SER A 135 14.26 -1.42 1.19
N ARG A 136 13.93 -1.27 2.47
CA ARG A 136 13.38 -0.02 2.99
C ARG A 136 14.44 1.07 2.92
N ALA A 137 14.00 2.33 2.76
CA ALA A 137 14.91 3.47 2.82
C ALA A 137 15.67 3.48 4.15
N PRO A 138 16.96 3.88 4.18
CA PRO A 138 17.70 4.09 5.41
C PRO A 138 16.94 5.04 6.35
N GLN A 139 17.08 4.84 7.66
CA GLN A 139 16.32 5.58 8.68
C GLN A 139 16.48 7.10 8.52
N PHE A 140 17.67 7.57 8.19
CA PHE A 140 17.94 8.98 7.88
C PHE A 140 17.03 9.51 6.75
N MET A 141 16.85 8.75 5.67
CA MET A 141 15.97 9.16 4.55
C MET A 141 14.50 9.10 4.92
N GLN A 142 14.11 8.20 5.82
CA GLN A 142 12.74 8.10 6.33
C GLN A 142 12.39 9.34 7.17
N THR A 143 13.26 9.73 8.10
CA THR A 143 13.06 10.88 8.99
C THR A 143 13.04 12.20 8.23
N HIS A 144 13.83 12.34 7.16
CA HIS A 144 13.88 13.55 6.35
C HIS A 144 12.87 13.56 5.17
N GLY A 145 11.96 12.58 5.11
CA GLY A 145 10.94 12.52 4.06
C GLY A 145 11.47 12.21 2.66
N MET A 146 12.71 11.71 2.54
CA MET A 146 13.39 11.39 1.28
C MET A 146 13.17 9.93 0.82
N GLU A 147 12.26 9.19 1.46
CA GLU A 147 11.95 7.80 1.10
C GLU A 147 11.50 7.64 -0.36
N TRP A 148 10.85 8.66 -0.92
CA TRP A 148 10.46 8.69 -2.33
C TRP A 148 11.67 8.63 -3.29
N ALA A 149 12.78 9.31 -2.93
CA ALA A 149 14.01 9.29 -3.74
C ALA A 149 14.66 7.91 -3.71
N TRP A 150 14.68 7.25 -2.54
CA TRP A 150 15.12 5.87 -2.41
C TRP A 150 14.31 4.90 -3.27
N ARG A 151 12.98 5.03 -3.24
CA ARG A 151 12.08 4.21 -4.06
C ARG A 151 12.28 4.44 -5.56
N MET A 152 12.61 5.66 -5.98
CA MET A 152 12.95 5.96 -7.38
C MET A 152 14.29 5.37 -7.78
N ALA A 153 15.30 5.42 -6.93
CA ALA A 153 16.61 4.80 -7.18
C ALA A 153 16.49 3.27 -7.40
N GLN A 154 15.60 2.61 -6.63
CA GLN A 154 15.32 1.18 -6.79
C GLN A 154 14.40 0.82 -7.98
N SER A 155 13.81 1.79 -8.64
CA SER A 155 12.87 1.56 -9.75
C SER A 155 13.01 2.64 -10.81
N PRO A 156 14.00 2.50 -11.74
CA PRO A 156 14.24 3.51 -12.78
C PRO A 156 13.03 3.81 -13.67
N SER A 157 12.11 2.84 -13.83
CA SER A 157 10.85 3.05 -14.56
C SER A 157 9.96 4.14 -13.95
N LYS A 158 10.09 4.40 -12.64
CA LYS A 158 9.36 5.46 -11.93
C LYS A 158 9.95 6.87 -12.15
N LEU A 159 11.13 7.00 -12.76
CA LEU A 159 11.70 8.29 -13.16
C LEU A 159 10.78 9.04 -14.13
N ARG A 160 9.96 8.33 -14.91
CA ARG A 160 8.91 8.94 -15.76
C ARG A 160 7.86 9.74 -14.97
N GLN A 161 7.76 9.54 -13.67
CA GLN A 161 6.83 10.26 -12.79
C GLN A 161 7.41 11.59 -12.26
N LEU A 162 8.70 11.86 -12.43
CA LEU A 162 9.36 13.10 -11.99
C LEU A 162 8.67 14.37 -12.51
N PRO A 163 8.30 14.47 -13.80
CA PRO A 163 7.63 15.67 -14.29
C PRO A 163 6.28 15.95 -13.62
N ALA A 164 5.55 14.90 -13.24
CA ALA A 164 4.29 15.04 -12.50
C ALA A 164 4.53 15.52 -11.06
N LEU A 165 5.59 15.04 -10.41
CA LEU A 165 5.99 15.49 -9.08
C LEU A 165 6.40 16.98 -9.08
N PHE A 166 7.17 17.42 -10.09
CA PHE A 166 7.54 18.83 -10.24
C PHE A 166 6.33 19.71 -10.53
N ARG A 167 5.39 19.27 -11.38
CA ARG A 167 4.12 19.98 -11.61
C ARG A 167 3.32 20.11 -10.32
N PHE A 168 3.17 19.06 -9.55
CA PHE A 168 2.48 19.06 -8.27
C PHE A 168 3.11 20.08 -7.28
N THR A 169 4.43 20.06 -7.11
CA THR A 169 5.11 20.99 -6.21
C THR A 169 4.99 22.45 -6.67
N ARG A 170 5.00 22.70 -7.99
CA ARG A 170 4.77 24.02 -8.55
C ARG A 170 3.33 24.49 -8.34
N GLN A 171 2.37 23.60 -8.50
CA GLN A 171 0.95 23.91 -8.29
C GLN A 171 0.66 24.28 -6.83
N ILE A 172 1.22 23.55 -5.86
CA ILE A 172 1.11 23.86 -4.43
C ILE A 172 1.70 25.26 -4.13
N ARG A 173 2.79 25.66 -4.80
CA ARG A 173 3.38 26.98 -4.62
C ARG A 173 2.47 28.10 -5.13
N ARG A 174 1.77 27.87 -6.26
CA ARG A 174 0.88 28.87 -6.87
C ARG A 174 -0.46 29.04 -6.15
N THR A 175 -0.97 28.02 -5.50
CA THR A 175 -2.27 28.09 -4.80
C THR A 175 -2.22 29.02 -3.57
N HIS A 176 -1.03 29.36 -3.08
CA HIS A 176 -0.86 30.32 -1.98
C HIS A 176 -0.96 31.80 -2.44
N GLU A 177 -0.75 32.08 -3.73
CA GLU A 177 -0.80 33.44 -4.29
C GLU A 177 -2.24 33.90 -4.62
N ILE A 178 -3.24 33.01 -4.41
CA ILE A 178 -4.66 33.30 -4.78
C ILE A 178 -5.52 33.54 -3.51
N VAL A 179 -4.97 33.38 -2.31
CA VAL A 179 -5.72 33.48 -1.03
C VAL A 179 -5.33 34.73 -0.23
N ASP A 180 -4.41 35.55 -0.72
CA ASP A 180 -4.12 36.90 -0.26
C ASP A 180 -4.73 37.91 -1.25
#